data_529540cc74f6e0ee5f9be5264ddebae7
#
_entry.id   529540cc74f6e0ee5f9be5264ddebae7
#
_cell.length_a   1.000
_cell.length_b   1.000
_cell.length_c   1.000
_cell.angle_alpha   90.00
_cell.angle_beta   90.00
_cell.angle_gamma   90.00
#
_symmetry.space_group_name_H-M   'P 1'
#
loop_
_entity.id
_entity.type
_entity.pdbx_description
1 polymer ?
#
loop_
_entity_poly.entity_id
_entity_poly.type
_entity_poly.pdbx_seq_one_letter_code
_entity_poly.pdbx_strand_id
1 'polypeptide(L)'
;MGDAHRVGVVGLGVISRAYLDTLAGHPAVRVTAVADLDASRSASVAPGLPGVRALTVEELLSSPNVDTVLNLTTPGAHAEIALGAVGHGKNVYGEKPLAATLAEAHTVMAAAARAGVGVGCAPDTVLGTGVQTARAALAAGSIGRPLFASAVMVTPGHERWHPHPDFYYTEGGGPLLDMGPYYLTSLVHLLGPVRAVTGASSRLRAERVIGSGPRTGERIPVEVDSHVSGVLEHVAGTLTTITTSFDGVATTASPIEVHGEVGTLAVPDPNRFDGDVRLFGLGDTQWRTLPPSAGYV
;
A
#
# COMPACT_ATOMS: atom_id res chain seq x y z
N MET A 1 15.08 -26.82 -13.86
CA MET A 1 14.46 -25.80 -12.95
C MET A 1 15.52 -24.74 -12.75
N GLY A 2 15.24 -23.49 -13.11
CA GLY A 2 16.17 -22.38 -12.84
C GLY A 2 16.36 -22.21 -11.34
N ASP A 3 17.50 -21.61 -10.92
CA ASP A 3 17.72 -21.27 -9.52
C ASP A 3 16.63 -20.30 -9.03
N ALA A 4 16.12 -20.51 -7.82
CA ALA A 4 15.13 -19.62 -7.21
C ALA A 4 15.70 -18.20 -7.09
N HIS A 5 14.88 -17.21 -7.39
CA HIS A 5 15.25 -15.78 -7.30
C HIS A 5 15.59 -15.41 -5.85
N ARG A 6 16.74 -14.76 -5.63
CA ARG A 6 17.31 -14.52 -4.29
C ARG A 6 16.91 -13.17 -3.75
N VAL A 7 16.27 -13.17 -2.60
CA VAL A 7 15.77 -11.95 -1.95
C VAL A 7 16.54 -11.69 -0.64
N GLY A 8 16.96 -10.45 -0.46
CA GLY A 8 17.45 -9.91 0.81
C GLY A 8 16.39 -8.99 1.42
N VAL A 9 16.08 -9.16 2.69
CA VAL A 9 15.06 -8.34 3.39
C VAL A 9 15.74 -7.32 4.29
N VAL A 10 15.41 -6.05 4.11
CA VAL A 10 15.88 -4.94 4.96
C VAL A 10 14.69 -4.34 5.71
N GLY A 11 14.79 -4.28 7.04
CA GLY A 11 13.72 -3.86 7.93
C GLY A 11 12.92 -5.05 8.46
N LEU A 12 13.10 -5.35 9.74
CA LEU A 12 12.49 -6.49 10.43
C LEU A 12 11.47 -6.03 11.48
N GLY A 13 10.68 -5.01 11.10
CA GLY A 13 9.54 -4.51 11.86
C GLY A 13 8.33 -5.44 11.78
N VAL A 14 7.16 -4.94 12.24
CA VAL A 14 5.91 -5.73 12.36
C VAL A 14 5.50 -6.37 11.03
N ILE A 15 5.60 -5.64 9.92
CA ILE A 15 5.15 -6.12 8.60
C ILE A 15 6.03 -7.22 8.02
N SER A 16 7.31 -7.28 8.42
CA SER A 16 8.27 -8.24 7.85
C SER A 16 7.85 -9.68 8.03
N ARG A 17 7.13 -9.99 9.11
CA ARG A 17 6.65 -11.34 9.37
C ARG A 17 5.69 -11.82 8.28
N ALA A 18 4.74 -10.99 7.87
CA ALA A 18 3.78 -11.33 6.81
C ALA A 18 4.49 -11.66 5.49
N TYR A 19 5.50 -10.85 5.13
CA TYR A 19 6.33 -11.10 3.94
C TYR A 19 7.16 -12.38 4.06
N LEU A 20 7.83 -12.59 5.19
CA LEU A 20 8.65 -13.78 5.41
C LEU A 20 7.82 -15.06 5.42
N ASP A 21 6.64 -15.05 6.05
CA ASP A 21 5.71 -16.17 6.07
C ASP A 21 5.19 -16.48 4.64
N THR A 22 4.88 -15.46 3.83
CA THR A 22 4.43 -15.62 2.45
C THR A 22 5.55 -16.15 1.54
N LEU A 23 6.78 -15.70 1.72
CA LEU A 23 7.92 -16.14 0.91
C LEU A 23 8.45 -17.50 1.35
N ALA A 24 8.13 -17.96 2.56
CA ALA A 24 8.54 -19.26 3.06
C ALA A 24 7.96 -20.37 2.19
N GLY A 25 8.85 -21.17 1.60
CA GLY A 25 8.46 -22.28 0.72
C GLY A 25 7.99 -21.89 -0.68
N HIS A 26 8.07 -20.62 -1.07
CA HIS A 26 7.71 -20.22 -2.44
C HIS A 26 8.69 -20.83 -3.46
N PRO A 27 8.21 -21.54 -4.51
CA PRO A 27 9.08 -22.35 -5.38
C PRO A 27 10.03 -21.52 -6.24
N ALA A 28 9.68 -20.26 -6.54
CA ALA A 28 10.46 -19.39 -7.43
C ALA A 28 11.29 -18.33 -6.69
N VAL A 29 11.14 -18.19 -5.37
CA VAL A 29 11.78 -17.15 -4.57
C VAL A 29 12.41 -17.76 -3.32
N ARG A 30 13.60 -17.27 -2.95
CA ARG A 30 14.29 -17.69 -1.73
C ARG A 30 14.86 -16.48 -1.01
N VAL A 31 14.47 -16.30 0.25
CA VAL A 31 15.14 -15.35 1.14
C VAL A 31 16.53 -15.90 1.48
N THR A 32 17.57 -15.09 1.26
CA THR A 32 18.97 -15.48 1.47
C THR A 32 19.66 -14.68 2.58
N ALA A 33 19.15 -13.49 2.85
CA ALA A 33 19.70 -12.61 3.88
C ALA A 33 18.61 -11.73 4.48
N VAL A 34 18.80 -11.36 5.74
CA VAL A 34 18.00 -10.36 6.45
C VAL A 34 18.90 -9.33 7.12
N ALA A 35 18.47 -8.07 7.15
CA ALA A 35 19.18 -6.99 7.79
C ALA A 35 18.20 -6.01 8.47
N ASP A 36 18.62 -5.43 9.58
CA ASP A 36 17.94 -4.34 10.27
C ASP A 36 18.98 -3.39 10.83
N LEU A 37 18.61 -2.13 11.05
CA LEU A 37 19.47 -1.16 11.72
C LEU A 37 19.81 -1.63 13.15
N ASP A 38 18.87 -2.29 13.81
CA ASP A 38 19.06 -3.03 15.05
C ASP A 38 19.53 -4.46 14.74
N ALA A 39 20.83 -4.70 14.83
CA ALA A 39 21.46 -6.00 14.57
C ALA A 39 20.86 -7.14 15.42
N SER A 40 20.31 -6.84 16.60
CA SER A 40 19.67 -7.84 17.46
C SER A 40 18.43 -8.45 16.83
N ARG A 41 17.68 -7.70 16.02
CA ARG A 41 16.52 -8.18 15.24
C ARG A 41 16.95 -9.17 14.18
N SER A 42 17.99 -8.83 13.38
CA SER A 42 18.53 -9.73 12.36
C SER A 42 19.03 -11.04 12.99
N ALA A 43 19.74 -10.96 14.12
CA ALA A 43 20.23 -12.12 14.86
C ALA A 43 19.10 -12.98 15.44
N SER A 44 17.97 -12.38 15.79
CA SER A 44 16.79 -13.09 16.31
C SER A 44 15.96 -13.76 15.20
N VAL A 45 15.84 -13.14 14.03
CA VAL A 45 14.99 -13.62 12.92
C VAL A 45 15.67 -14.69 12.08
N ALA A 46 16.95 -14.51 11.75
CA ALA A 46 17.67 -15.40 10.83
C ALA A 46 17.69 -16.88 11.28
N PRO A 47 17.85 -17.25 12.56
CA PRO A 47 17.85 -18.67 12.97
C PRO A 47 16.54 -19.41 12.70
N GLY A 48 15.42 -18.69 12.61
CA GLY A 48 14.11 -19.27 12.26
C GLY A 48 13.92 -19.53 10.77
N LEU A 49 14.85 -19.09 9.93
CA LEU A 49 14.74 -19.16 8.46
C LEU A 49 15.89 -20.00 7.87
N PRO A 50 15.63 -21.22 7.37
CA PRO A 50 16.67 -22.12 6.88
C PRO A 50 17.52 -21.49 5.77
N GLY A 51 18.86 -21.45 6.00
CA GLY A 51 19.84 -20.94 5.03
C GLY A 51 19.89 -19.41 4.87
N VAL A 52 19.18 -18.67 5.72
CA VAL A 52 19.18 -17.21 5.73
C VAL A 52 20.30 -16.68 6.63
N ARG A 53 21.02 -15.65 6.16
CA ARG A 53 22.10 -15.01 6.89
C ARG A 53 21.63 -13.70 7.51
N ALA A 54 21.98 -13.46 8.77
CA ALA A 54 21.92 -12.13 9.38
C ALA A 54 23.13 -11.33 8.88
N LEU A 55 22.88 -10.18 8.28
CA LEU A 55 23.91 -9.29 7.73
C LEU A 55 23.64 -7.86 8.22
N THR A 56 24.63 -6.99 8.11
CA THR A 56 24.40 -5.55 8.14
C THR A 56 23.69 -5.11 6.86
N VAL A 57 23.08 -3.92 6.87
CA VAL A 57 22.42 -3.37 5.67
C VAL A 57 23.42 -3.27 4.50
N GLU A 58 24.61 -2.76 4.74
CA GLU A 58 25.67 -2.61 3.70
C GLU A 58 26.11 -3.96 3.13
N GLU A 59 26.35 -4.96 3.99
CA GLU A 59 26.69 -6.31 3.57
C GLU A 59 25.58 -6.96 2.74
N LEU A 60 24.30 -6.74 3.09
CA LEU A 60 23.17 -7.25 2.33
C LEU A 60 23.09 -6.58 0.96
N LEU A 61 23.18 -5.24 0.90
CA LEU A 61 23.13 -4.48 -0.35
C LEU A 61 24.25 -4.85 -1.32
N SER A 62 25.46 -5.12 -0.82
CA SER A 62 26.60 -5.53 -1.63
C SER A 62 26.68 -7.04 -1.91
N SER A 63 25.85 -7.87 -1.27
CA SER A 63 25.93 -9.32 -1.36
C SER A 63 25.68 -9.85 -2.78
N PRO A 64 26.56 -10.70 -3.33
CA PRO A 64 26.31 -11.35 -4.62
C PRO A 64 25.18 -12.42 -4.54
N ASN A 65 24.73 -12.77 -3.33
CA ASN A 65 23.67 -13.74 -3.09
C ASN A 65 22.29 -13.10 -2.95
N VAL A 66 22.14 -11.84 -3.35
CA VAL A 66 20.87 -11.09 -3.36
C VAL A 66 20.66 -10.51 -4.75
N ASP A 67 19.52 -10.82 -5.38
CA ASP A 67 19.10 -10.31 -6.68
C ASP A 67 18.11 -9.13 -6.52
N THR A 68 17.23 -9.23 -5.52
CA THR A 68 16.25 -8.19 -5.17
C THR A 68 16.32 -7.87 -3.68
N VAL A 69 16.30 -6.59 -3.38
CA VAL A 69 16.14 -6.09 -2.01
C VAL A 69 14.67 -5.84 -1.74
N LEU A 70 14.13 -6.53 -0.74
CA LEU A 70 12.81 -6.26 -0.16
C LEU A 70 12.97 -5.22 0.96
N ASN A 71 12.53 -4.01 0.69
CA ASN A 71 12.67 -2.87 1.58
C ASN A 71 11.40 -2.69 2.43
N LEU A 72 11.46 -3.13 3.67
CA LEU A 72 10.39 -3.06 4.68
C LEU A 72 10.74 -2.11 5.84
N THR A 73 11.59 -1.13 5.56
CA THR A 73 12.01 -0.12 6.53
C THR A 73 10.89 0.90 6.78
N THR A 74 11.17 1.94 7.52
CA THR A 74 10.24 3.07 7.69
C THR A 74 10.26 3.98 6.48
N PRO A 75 9.18 4.73 6.18
CA PRO A 75 9.08 5.59 5.00
C PRO A 75 10.27 6.54 4.79
N GLY A 76 10.81 7.09 5.88
CA GLY A 76 11.98 7.98 5.81
C GLY A 76 13.28 7.31 5.32
N ALA A 77 13.40 5.98 5.41
CA ALA A 77 14.57 5.23 4.95
C ALA A 77 14.36 4.59 3.56
N HIS A 78 13.14 4.63 3.01
CA HIS A 78 12.82 3.92 1.77
C HIS A 78 13.72 4.32 0.61
N ALA A 79 13.92 5.63 0.39
CA ALA A 79 14.72 6.12 -0.72
C ALA A 79 16.21 5.77 -0.57
N GLU A 80 16.76 5.90 0.64
CA GLU A 80 18.17 5.58 0.92
C GLU A 80 18.46 4.10 0.62
N ILE A 81 17.67 3.20 1.15
CA ILE A 81 17.84 1.75 0.94
C ILE A 81 17.64 1.38 -0.53
N ALA A 82 16.63 1.98 -1.19
CA ALA A 82 16.39 1.73 -2.62
C ALA A 82 17.57 2.20 -3.49
N LEU A 83 18.10 3.39 -3.24
CA LEU A 83 19.26 3.91 -3.95
C LEU A 83 20.52 3.09 -3.70
N GLY A 84 20.74 2.63 -2.46
CA GLY A 84 21.83 1.72 -2.13
C GLY A 84 21.71 0.40 -2.90
N ALA A 85 20.55 -0.22 -2.95
CA ALA A 85 20.31 -1.44 -3.71
C ALA A 85 20.55 -1.25 -5.22
N VAL A 86 19.98 -0.18 -5.79
CA VAL A 86 20.16 0.20 -7.20
C VAL A 86 21.63 0.44 -7.53
N GLY A 87 22.37 1.10 -6.62
CA GLY A 87 23.82 1.35 -6.78
C GLY A 87 24.66 0.05 -6.86
N HIS A 88 24.16 -1.03 -6.28
CA HIS A 88 24.74 -2.37 -6.38
C HIS A 88 24.11 -3.25 -7.47
N GLY A 89 23.34 -2.66 -8.39
CA GLY A 89 22.74 -3.36 -9.53
C GLY A 89 21.61 -4.32 -9.15
N LYS A 90 20.93 -4.10 -8.00
CA LYS A 90 19.85 -4.97 -7.51
C LYS A 90 18.49 -4.38 -7.82
N ASN A 91 17.54 -5.25 -8.10
CA ASN A 91 16.14 -4.86 -8.11
C ASN A 91 15.67 -4.49 -6.70
N VAL A 92 14.63 -3.68 -6.63
CA VAL A 92 13.99 -3.29 -5.36
C VAL A 92 12.51 -3.58 -5.41
N TYR A 93 11.97 -4.14 -4.34
CA TYR A 93 10.56 -4.10 -4.05
C TYR A 93 10.40 -3.55 -2.63
N GLY A 94 9.53 -2.57 -2.43
CA GLY A 94 9.41 -1.92 -1.13
C GLY A 94 7.97 -1.76 -0.66
N GLU A 95 7.84 -1.54 0.65
CA GLU A 95 6.59 -1.08 1.23
C GLU A 95 6.23 0.33 0.75
N LYS A 96 4.94 0.63 0.82
CA LYS A 96 4.44 1.97 0.53
C LYS A 96 4.77 2.94 1.69
N PRO A 97 4.95 4.23 1.39
CA PRO A 97 5.10 4.84 0.06
C PRO A 97 6.48 4.53 -0.56
N LEU A 98 6.63 4.71 -1.87
CA LEU A 98 7.92 4.49 -2.57
C LEU A 98 9.07 5.30 -1.94
N ALA A 99 8.77 6.53 -1.51
CA ALA A 99 9.66 7.43 -0.79
C ALA A 99 8.84 8.42 0.03
N ALA A 100 9.47 9.13 0.96
CA ALA A 100 8.78 10.13 1.78
C ALA A 100 8.40 11.39 0.98
N THR A 101 9.15 11.71 -0.08
CA THR A 101 8.90 12.86 -0.95
C THR A 101 8.86 12.48 -2.43
N LEU A 102 8.16 13.30 -3.23
CA LEU A 102 8.12 13.13 -4.70
C LEU A 102 9.52 13.28 -5.32
N ALA A 103 10.36 14.16 -4.81
CA ALA A 103 11.73 14.37 -5.29
C ALA A 103 12.61 13.13 -5.09
N GLU A 104 12.50 12.49 -3.92
CA GLU A 104 13.18 11.22 -3.65
C GLU A 104 12.67 10.11 -4.55
N ALA A 105 11.35 9.99 -4.73
CA ALA A 105 10.75 9.00 -5.62
C ALA A 105 11.27 9.15 -7.06
N HIS A 106 11.32 10.37 -7.59
CA HIS A 106 11.91 10.65 -8.90
C HIS A 106 13.39 10.26 -8.96
N THR A 107 14.15 10.52 -7.90
CA THR A 107 15.58 10.18 -7.81
C THR A 107 15.77 8.66 -7.87
N VAL A 108 15.00 7.90 -7.12
CA VAL A 108 15.02 6.43 -7.12
C VAL A 108 14.68 5.88 -8.50
N MET A 109 13.58 6.34 -9.12
CA MET A 109 13.13 5.86 -10.42
C MET A 109 14.14 6.19 -11.53
N ALA A 110 14.73 7.40 -11.49
CA ALA A 110 15.76 7.78 -12.46
C ALA A 110 17.07 6.98 -12.28
N ALA A 111 17.46 6.68 -11.06
CA ALA A 111 18.63 5.83 -10.77
C ALA A 111 18.39 4.39 -11.27
N ALA A 112 17.24 3.80 -10.97
CA ALA A 112 16.87 2.46 -11.42
C ALA A 112 16.85 2.33 -12.95
N ALA A 113 16.28 3.33 -13.65
CA ALA A 113 16.27 3.37 -15.11
C ALA A 113 17.69 3.42 -15.70
N ARG A 114 18.60 4.19 -15.10
CA ARG A 114 20.01 4.23 -15.54
C ARG A 114 20.76 2.94 -15.26
N ALA A 115 20.47 2.28 -14.16
CA ALA A 115 21.10 1.02 -13.77
C ALA A 115 20.49 -0.21 -14.50
N GLY A 116 19.34 -0.05 -15.17
CA GLY A 116 18.65 -1.14 -15.85
C GLY A 116 18.03 -2.17 -14.88
N VAL A 117 17.68 -1.75 -13.65
CA VAL A 117 17.04 -2.60 -12.63
C VAL A 117 15.60 -2.23 -12.41
N GLY A 118 14.79 -3.21 -11.95
CA GLY A 118 13.38 -3.01 -11.64
C GLY A 118 13.16 -2.41 -10.25
N VAL A 119 12.15 -1.53 -10.16
CA VAL A 119 11.61 -1.03 -8.89
C VAL A 119 10.13 -1.32 -8.84
N GLY A 120 9.69 -2.04 -7.82
CA GLY A 120 8.29 -2.27 -7.46
C GLY A 120 7.99 -1.68 -6.09
N CYS A 121 6.72 -1.33 -5.86
CA CYS A 121 6.26 -0.79 -4.59
C CYS A 121 4.86 -1.28 -4.28
N ALA A 122 4.60 -1.65 -3.03
CA ALA A 122 3.25 -1.85 -2.53
C ALA A 122 2.39 -0.56 -2.73
N PRO A 123 1.06 -0.65 -2.76
CA PRO A 123 0.25 -1.75 -2.26
C PRO A 123 0.06 -2.88 -3.29
N ASP A 124 0.30 -4.09 -2.87
CA ASP A 124 0.09 -5.32 -3.65
C ASP A 124 -1.35 -5.85 -3.57
N THR A 125 -2.13 -5.37 -2.61
CA THR A 125 -3.55 -5.70 -2.43
C THR A 125 -4.41 -5.40 -3.66
N VAL A 126 -3.97 -4.49 -4.54
CA VAL A 126 -4.61 -4.24 -5.85
C VAL A 126 -4.65 -5.51 -6.72
N LEU A 127 -3.74 -6.47 -6.49
CA LEU A 127 -3.70 -7.76 -7.17
C LEU A 127 -4.63 -8.81 -6.54
N GLY A 128 -5.27 -8.47 -5.43
CA GLY A 128 -6.21 -9.33 -4.72
C GLY A 128 -7.51 -9.56 -5.47
N THR A 129 -8.23 -10.62 -5.10
CA THR A 129 -9.48 -11.03 -5.76
C THR A 129 -10.54 -9.93 -5.77
N GLY A 130 -10.60 -9.09 -4.73
CA GLY A 130 -11.56 -7.98 -4.63
C GLY A 130 -11.41 -6.99 -5.78
N VAL A 131 -10.24 -6.35 -5.90
CA VAL A 131 -9.99 -5.34 -6.95
C VAL A 131 -9.94 -5.98 -8.34
N GLN A 132 -9.35 -7.18 -8.48
CA GLN A 132 -9.29 -7.88 -9.77
C GLN A 132 -10.67 -8.29 -10.28
N THR A 133 -11.60 -8.70 -9.41
CA THR A 133 -12.98 -8.98 -9.79
C THR A 133 -13.69 -7.72 -10.27
N ALA A 134 -13.51 -6.59 -9.58
CA ALA A 134 -14.07 -5.31 -10.01
C ALA A 134 -13.51 -4.90 -11.38
N ARG A 135 -12.20 -5.03 -11.60
CA ARG A 135 -11.58 -4.76 -12.90
C ARG A 135 -12.12 -5.64 -14.01
N ALA A 136 -12.26 -6.95 -13.77
CA ALA A 136 -12.83 -7.89 -14.73
C ALA A 136 -14.28 -7.53 -15.10
N ALA A 137 -15.08 -7.14 -14.11
CA ALA A 137 -16.46 -6.69 -14.34
C ALA A 137 -16.52 -5.41 -15.18
N LEU A 138 -15.64 -4.44 -14.93
CA LEU A 138 -15.52 -3.22 -15.74
C LEU A 138 -15.11 -3.55 -17.18
N ALA A 139 -14.10 -4.41 -17.36
CA ALA A 139 -13.61 -4.84 -18.67
C ALA A 139 -14.68 -5.61 -19.46
N ALA A 140 -15.54 -6.37 -18.77
CA ALA A 140 -16.69 -7.07 -19.36
C ALA A 140 -17.87 -6.14 -19.70
N GLY A 141 -17.78 -4.83 -19.37
CA GLY A 141 -18.86 -3.87 -19.61
C GLY A 141 -20.07 -4.04 -18.69
N SER A 142 -19.92 -4.67 -17.52
CA SER A 142 -21.02 -5.00 -16.61
C SER A 142 -21.84 -3.79 -16.16
N ILE A 143 -21.26 -2.58 -16.18
CA ILE A 143 -21.94 -1.33 -15.83
C ILE A 143 -22.02 -0.34 -17.02
N GLY A 144 -21.63 -0.78 -18.23
CA GLY A 144 -21.41 0.13 -19.36
C GLY A 144 -20.16 0.99 -19.15
N ARG A 145 -20.11 2.14 -19.81
CA ARG A 145 -19.00 3.08 -19.65
C ARG A 145 -19.03 3.69 -18.22
N PRO A 146 -17.92 3.69 -17.47
CA PRO A 146 -17.83 4.39 -16.19
C PRO A 146 -18.04 5.91 -16.39
N LEU A 147 -18.91 6.49 -15.58
CA LEU A 147 -19.27 7.91 -15.63
C LEU A 147 -18.60 8.70 -14.49
N PHE A 148 -18.71 8.20 -13.28
CA PHE A 148 -18.05 8.76 -12.09
C PHE A 148 -17.82 7.69 -11.03
N ALA A 149 -17.02 8.02 -10.02
CA ALA A 149 -16.78 7.16 -8.88
C ALA A 149 -16.71 7.95 -7.57
N SER A 150 -16.86 7.23 -6.47
CA SER A 150 -16.57 7.73 -5.12
C SER A 150 -15.63 6.77 -4.40
N ALA A 151 -14.76 7.32 -3.55
CA ALA A 151 -13.84 6.57 -2.71
C ALA A 151 -13.82 7.16 -1.31
N VAL A 152 -14.05 6.34 -0.29
CA VAL A 152 -14.22 6.82 1.09
C VAL A 152 -13.45 5.91 2.06
N MET A 153 -12.42 6.47 2.69
CA MET A 153 -11.67 5.88 3.79
C MET A 153 -11.90 6.73 5.04
N VAL A 154 -12.65 6.25 5.98
CA VAL A 154 -12.99 6.97 7.22
C VAL A 154 -12.79 6.05 8.41
N THR A 155 -11.94 6.47 9.34
CA THR A 155 -11.69 5.78 10.61
C THR A 155 -11.63 6.79 11.76
N PRO A 156 -11.83 6.35 13.01
CA PRO A 156 -11.72 7.23 14.16
C PRO A 156 -10.26 7.53 14.57
N GLY A 157 -9.27 7.05 13.81
CA GLY A 157 -7.85 7.22 14.04
C GLY A 157 -7.13 5.95 14.52
N HIS A 158 -5.88 5.82 14.12
CA HIS A 158 -5.06 4.63 14.39
C HIS A 158 -4.48 4.61 15.81
N GLU A 159 -4.47 5.74 16.53
CA GLU A 159 -4.08 5.82 17.93
C GLU A 159 -4.96 4.96 18.84
N ARG A 160 -6.12 4.53 18.39
CA ARG A 160 -7.04 3.71 19.17
C ARG A 160 -6.59 2.25 19.33
N TRP A 161 -5.82 1.75 18.37
CA TRP A 161 -5.39 0.35 18.35
C TRP A 161 -3.87 0.18 18.26
N HIS A 162 -3.14 1.16 17.68
CA HIS A 162 -1.70 1.06 17.51
C HIS A 162 -0.97 1.55 18.77
N PRO A 163 -0.03 0.77 19.35
CA PRO A 163 0.63 1.12 20.61
C PRO A 163 1.65 2.27 20.49
N HIS A 164 2.13 2.57 19.28
CA HIS A 164 3.07 3.64 18.95
C HIS A 164 2.57 4.42 17.71
N PRO A 165 1.49 5.21 17.85
CA PRO A 165 0.80 5.78 16.70
C PRO A 165 1.37 7.13 16.22
N ASP A 166 2.42 7.64 16.84
CA ASP A 166 2.95 8.98 16.62
C ASP A 166 3.22 9.28 15.14
N PHE A 167 3.82 8.33 14.42
CA PHE A 167 4.19 8.50 13.01
C PHE A 167 2.98 8.68 12.06
N TYR A 168 1.77 8.31 12.48
CA TYR A 168 0.56 8.61 11.69
C TYR A 168 0.16 10.07 11.74
N TYR A 169 0.67 10.83 12.73
CA TYR A 169 0.27 12.21 13.01
C TYR A 169 1.39 13.23 12.87
N THR A 170 2.58 12.79 12.43
CA THR A 170 3.75 13.62 12.11
C THR A 170 3.99 13.71 10.61
N GLU A 171 4.97 14.51 10.19
CA GLU A 171 5.36 14.66 8.79
C GLU A 171 5.57 13.30 8.10
N GLY A 172 4.98 13.14 6.92
CA GLY A 172 4.94 11.87 6.20
C GLY A 172 3.77 10.95 6.59
N GLY A 173 3.00 11.30 7.62
CA GLY A 173 1.79 10.61 8.05
C GLY A 173 0.50 11.19 7.48
N GLY A 174 -0.60 10.95 8.19
CA GLY A 174 -1.95 11.36 7.81
C GLY A 174 -2.69 10.34 6.96
N PRO A 175 -4.03 10.47 6.89
CA PRO A 175 -4.89 9.47 6.24
C PRO A 175 -4.62 9.31 4.73
N LEU A 176 -4.17 10.38 4.05
CA LEU A 176 -3.89 10.32 2.62
C LEU A 176 -2.57 9.60 2.32
N LEU A 177 -1.50 9.85 3.10
CA LEU A 177 -0.21 9.20 2.84
C LEU A 177 -0.18 7.77 3.37
N ASP A 178 -0.92 7.46 4.43
CA ASP A 178 -0.99 6.10 4.97
C ASP A 178 -1.92 5.20 4.16
N MET A 179 -3.17 5.63 3.94
CA MET A 179 -4.23 4.81 3.33
C MET A 179 -4.49 5.16 1.86
N GLY A 180 -4.22 6.40 1.47
CA GLY A 180 -4.43 6.85 0.09
C GLY A 180 -3.76 6.00 -0.98
N PRO A 181 -2.55 5.45 -0.80
CA PRO A 181 -1.92 4.57 -1.78
C PRO A 181 -2.80 3.40 -2.21
N TYR A 182 -3.51 2.74 -1.29
CA TYR A 182 -4.43 1.65 -1.61
C TYR A 182 -5.57 2.09 -2.51
N TYR A 183 -6.22 3.21 -2.14
CA TYR A 183 -7.35 3.76 -2.87
C TYR A 183 -6.94 4.32 -4.24
N LEU A 184 -5.87 5.14 -4.27
CA LEU A 184 -5.38 5.76 -5.50
C LEU A 184 -4.90 4.71 -6.51
N THR A 185 -4.14 3.71 -6.06
CA THR A 185 -3.68 2.61 -6.92
C THR A 185 -4.87 1.84 -7.49
N SER A 186 -5.87 1.51 -6.66
CA SER A 186 -7.07 0.83 -7.12
C SER A 186 -7.90 1.67 -8.10
N LEU A 187 -8.06 2.97 -7.85
CA LEU A 187 -8.77 3.87 -8.76
C LEU A 187 -8.06 4.00 -10.10
N VAL A 188 -6.73 4.14 -10.11
CA VAL A 188 -5.95 4.16 -11.36
C VAL A 188 -6.03 2.83 -12.09
N HIS A 189 -6.01 1.71 -11.36
CA HIS A 189 -6.14 0.37 -11.92
C HIS A 189 -7.52 0.12 -12.56
N LEU A 190 -8.59 0.68 -11.97
CA LEU A 190 -9.97 0.51 -12.44
C LEU A 190 -10.35 1.51 -13.53
N LEU A 191 -9.94 2.78 -13.41
CA LEU A 191 -10.45 3.91 -14.21
C LEU A 191 -9.38 4.57 -15.08
N GLY A 192 -8.13 4.14 -14.96
CA GLY A 192 -6.99 4.70 -15.71
C GLY A 192 -6.33 5.90 -15.03
N PRO A 193 -5.31 6.50 -15.70
CA PRO A 193 -4.50 7.56 -15.13
C PRO A 193 -5.29 8.81 -14.75
N VAL A 194 -4.84 9.50 -13.71
CA VAL A 194 -5.36 10.80 -13.28
C VAL A 194 -4.59 11.92 -14.00
N ARG A 195 -5.30 12.89 -14.55
CA ARG A 195 -4.71 14.05 -15.25
C ARG A 195 -4.70 15.32 -14.40
N ALA A 196 -5.63 15.45 -13.46
CA ALA A 196 -5.75 16.63 -12.61
C ALA A 196 -6.38 16.26 -11.26
N VAL A 197 -6.03 17.04 -10.23
CA VAL A 197 -6.55 16.89 -8.86
C VAL A 197 -6.94 18.25 -8.32
N THR A 198 -8.09 18.32 -7.67
CA THR A 198 -8.51 19.47 -6.86
C THR A 198 -8.93 18.95 -5.49
N GLY A 199 -8.52 19.62 -4.41
CA GLY A 199 -8.86 19.14 -3.08
C GLY A 199 -8.61 20.18 -1.99
N ALA A 200 -9.03 19.80 -0.79
CA ALA A 200 -8.80 20.54 0.44
C ALA A 200 -8.52 19.57 1.58
N SER A 201 -7.80 20.03 2.57
CA SER A 201 -7.47 19.26 3.77
C SER A 201 -7.67 20.09 5.03
N SER A 202 -7.78 19.42 6.16
CA SER A 202 -7.97 20.10 7.45
C SER A 202 -7.41 19.26 8.61
N ARG A 203 -7.08 20.00 9.68
CA ARG A 203 -6.66 19.47 10.96
C ARG A 203 -7.40 20.22 12.07
N LEU A 204 -8.51 19.65 12.54
CA LEU A 204 -9.34 20.30 13.56
C LEU A 204 -9.01 19.82 14.99
N ARG A 205 -8.23 18.75 15.13
CA ARG A 205 -7.76 18.27 16.42
C ARG A 205 -6.26 18.53 16.55
N ALA A 206 -5.85 19.24 17.60
CA ALA A 206 -4.43 19.50 17.88
C ALA A 206 -3.73 18.29 18.51
N GLU A 207 -4.49 17.40 19.16
CA GLU A 207 -3.98 16.24 19.91
C GLU A 207 -4.86 15.01 19.73
N ARG A 208 -4.25 13.83 19.92
CA ARG A 208 -4.92 12.54 20.03
C ARG A 208 -4.55 11.85 21.33
N VAL A 209 -5.38 10.92 21.79
CA VAL A 209 -5.13 10.13 22.99
C VAL A 209 -4.92 8.66 22.59
N ILE A 210 -3.79 8.10 22.95
CA ILE A 210 -3.45 6.70 22.67
C ILE A 210 -4.41 5.79 23.41
N GLY A 211 -5.07 4.91 22.68
CA GLY A 211 -6.13 4.02 23.18
C GLY A 211 -5.67 2.60 23.52
N SER A 212 -4.40 2.24 23.23
CA SER A 212 -3.91 0.88 23.42
C SER A 212 -2.43 0.80 23.79
N GLY A 213 -2.02 -0.34 24.34
CA GLY A 213 -0.64 -0.64 24.70
C GLY A 213 -0.15 0.07 25.95
N PRO A 214 1.16 0.05 26.22
CA PRO A 214 1.76 0.62 27.44
C PRO A 214 1.58 2.14 27.59
N ARG A 215 1.36 2.84 26.47
CA ARG A 215 1.20 4.30 26.42
C ARG A 215 -0.26 4.74 26.43
N THR A 216 -1.20 3.86 26.75
CA THR A 216 -2.63 4.17 26.84
C THR A 216 -2.88 5.39 27.74
N GLY A 217 -3.63 6.37 27.20
CA GLY A 217 -3.94 7.62 27.90
C GLY A 217 -2.95 8.76 27.64
N GLU A 218 -1.79 8.50 27.05
CA GLU A 218 -0.88 9.57 26.63
C GLU A 218 -1.48 10.40 25.51
N ARG A 219 -1.19 11.71 25.53
CA ARG A 219 -1.54 12.65 24.47
C ARG A 219 -0.38 12.79 23.50
N ILE A 220 -0.69 12.74 22.21
CA ILE A 220 0.26 12.98 21.13
C ILE A 220 -0.21 14.14 20.27
N PRO A 221 0.71 14.99 19.77
CA PRO A 221 0.35 16.09 18.88
C PRO A 221 -0.10 15.56 17.52
N VAL A 222 -0.95 16.32 16.85
CA VAL A 222 -1.31 16.12 15.44
C VAL A 222 -0.67 17.25 14.64
N GLU A 223 0.31 16.93 13.83
CA GLU A 223 1.12 17.91 13.08
C GLU A 223 0.74 17.95 11.59
N VAL A 224 -0.02 16.97 11.11
CA VAL A 224 -0.45 16.84 9.72
C VAL A 224 -1.97 16.89 9.60
N ASP A 225 -2.47 17.14 8.40
CA ASP A 225 -3.90 17.12 8.13
C ASP A 225 -4.48 15.72 8.33
N SER A 226 -5.55 15.63 9.13
CA SER A 226 -6.22 14.39 9.51
C SER A 226 -7.51 14.12 8.73
N HIS A 227 -7.89 15.04 7.84
CA HIS A 227 -8.98 14.90 6.89
C HIS A 227 -8.58 15.51 5.55
N VAL A 228 -8.81 14.76 4.45
CA VAL A 228 -8.54 15.20 3.08
C VAL A 228 -9.73 14.81 2.21
N SER A 229 -10.23 15.75 1.42
CA SER A 229 -11.26 15.52 0.41
C SER A 229 -10.83 16.13 -0.92
N GLY A 230 -11.09 15.40 -2.02
CA GLY A 230 -10.70 15.85 -3.33
C GLY A 230 -11.51 15.26 -4.47
N VAL A 231 -11.25 15.78 -5.66
CA VAL A 231 -11.75 15.27 -6.93
C VAL A 231 -10.55 14.93 -7.81
N LEU A 232 -10.54 13.70 -8.32
CA LEU A 232 -9.57 13.21 -9.30
C LEU A 232 -10.24 13.26 -10.67
N GLU A 233 -9.60 13.88 -11.65
CA GLU A 233 -10.01 13.84 -13.05
C GLU A 233 -9.18 12.78 -13.77
N HIS A 234 -9.81 11.69 -14.21
CA HIS A 234 -9.13 10.66 -14.99
C HIS A 234 -8.97 11.10 -16.46
N VAL A 235 -7.94 10.60 -17.12
CA VAL A 235 -7.67 10.90 -18.54
C VAL A 235 -8.86 10.53 -19.44
N ALA A 236 -9.60 9.48 -19.10
CA ALA A 236 -10.81 9.05 -19.81
C ALA A 236 -12.03 9.98 -19.59
N GLY A 237 -11.91 11.00 -18.73
CA GLY A 237 -12.98 11.95 -18.42
C GLY A 237 -13.84 11.57 -17.19
N THR A 238 -13.67 10.38 -16.63
CA THR A 238 -14.32 9.97 -15.39
C THR A 238 -13.86 10.86 -14.23
N LEU A 239 -14.79 11.29 -13.38
CA LEU A 239 -14.48 12.00 -12.13
C LEU A 239 -14.61 11.05 -10.94
N THR A 240 -13.66 11.13 -10.03
CA THR A 240 -13.73 10.41 -8.74
C THR A 240 -13.67 11.40 -7.59
N THR A 241 -14.66 11.37 -6.69
CA THR A 241 -14.54 12.03 -5.39
C THR A 241 -13.80 11.10 -4.43
N ILE A 242 -12.81 11.62 -3.72
CA ILE A 242 -12.05 10.85 -2.70
C ILE A 242 -12.10 11.58 -1.37
N THR A 243 -12.34 10.83 -0.30
CA THR A 243 -12.23 11.30 1.08
C THR A 243 -11.40 10.31 1.87
N THR A 244 -10.35 10.81 2.54
CA THR A 244 -9.58 10.05 3.52
C THR A 244 -9.59 10.79 4.86
N SER A 245 -9.92 10.11 5.95
CA SER A 245 -10.08 10.76 7.25
C SER A 245 -9.77 9.84 8.42
N PHE A 246 -9.02 10.37 9.39
CA PHE A 246 -8.86 9.80 10.73
C PHE A 246 -9.79 10.45 11.76
N ASP A 247 -10.75 11.29 11.32
CA ASP A 247 -11.63 12.05 12.20
C ASP A 247 -13.08 11.55 12.23
N GLY A 248 -13.41 10.55 11.41
CA GLY A 248 -14.77 10.02 11.37
C GLY A 248 -14.92 8.75 12.21
N VAL A 249 -15.99 8.67 12.98
CA VAL A 249 -16.27 7.51 13.84
C VAL A 249 -16.73 6.29 13.05
N ALA A 250 -17.56 6.51 12.02
CA ALA A 250 -18.10 5.46 11.15
C ALA A 250 -18.57 6.05 9.82
N THR A 251 -18.75 5.21 8.83
CA THR A 251 -19.37 5.55 7.54
C THR A 251 -20.22 4.38 7.05
N THR A 252 -21.29 4.67 6.31
CA THR A 252 -22.08 3.68 5.56
C THR A 252 -21.71 3.63 4.10
N ALA A 253 -20.78 4.50 3.65
CA ALA A 253 -20.31 4.52 2.27
C ALA A 253 -19.51 3.24 1.97
N SER A 254 -19.65 2.73 0.76
CA SER A 254 -18.73 1.70 0.26
C SER A 254 -17.33 2.28 0.15
N PRO A 255 -16.27 1.48 0.36
CA PRO A 255 -14.89 1.94 0.19
C PRO A 255 -14.65 2.57 -1.19
N ILE A 256 -15.13 1.92 -2.26
CA ILE A 256 -15.14 2.48 -3.61
C ILE A 256 -16.48 2.10 -4.27
N GLU A 257 -17.11 3.05 -4.94
CA GLU A 257 -18.22 2.80 -5.85
C GLU A 257 -17.91 3.37 -7.24
N VAL A 258 -18.17 2.59 -8.29
CA VAL A 258 -18.04 3.01 -9.68
C VAL A 258 -19.39 2.97 -10.33
N HIS A 259 -19.85 4.13 -10.81
CA HIS A 259 -21.15 4.31 -11.43
C HIS A 259 -20.98 4.38 -12.95
N GLY A 260 -21.71 3.56 -13.67
CA GLY A 260 -21.71 3.49 -15.13
C GLY A 260 -23.08 3.74 -15.74
N GLU A 261 -23.15 3.64 -17.07
CA GLU A 261 -24.36 3.93 -17.84
C GLU A 261 -25.54 2.99 -17.51
N VAL A 262 -25.24 1.74 -17.13
CA VAL A 262 -26.25 0.69 -16.91
C VAL A 262 -26.13 -0.01 -15.57
N GLY A 263 -25.27 0.46 -14.68
CA GLY A 263 -25.14 -0.15 -13.35
C GLY A 263 -24.09 0.53 -12.47
N THR A 264 -23.97 0.03 -11.25
CA THR A 264 -23.01 0.47 -10.24
C THR A 264 -22.28 -0.74 -9.67
N LEU A 265 -20.96 -0.62 -9.52
CA LEU A 265 -20.12 -1.58 -8.80
C LEU A 265 -19.74 -1.01 -7.43
N ALA A 266 -20.01 -1.76 -6.37
CA ALA A 266 -19.40 -1.54 -5.06
C ALA A 266 -18.18 -2.45 -4.94
N VAL A 267 -17.01 -1.84 -4.74
CA VAL A 267 -15.71 -2.50 -4.64
C VAL A 267 -15.32 -2.58 -3.16
N PRO A 268 -14.81 -3.71 -2.66
CA PRO A 268 -14.42 -3.86 -1.28
C PRO A 268 -13.24 -2.96 -0.89
N ASP A 269 -12.87 -2.99 0.39
CA ASP A 269 -11.75 -2.21 0.91
C ASP A 269 -10.44 -2.58 0.16
N PRO A 270 -9.84 -1.63 -0.56
CA PRO A 270 -8.62 -1.89 -1.32
C PRO A 270 -7.38 -2.16 -0.45
N ASN A 271 -7.47 -2.00 0.86
CA ASN A 271 -6.45 -2.42 1.82
C ASN A 271 -6.49 -3.93 2.11
N ARG A 272 -7.38 -4.68 1.46
CA ARG A 272 -7.52 -6.13 1.60
C ARG A 272 -7.34 -6.82 0.26
N PHE A 273 -6.83 -8.06 0.28
CA PHE A 273 -6.76 -8.89 -0.92
C PHE A 273 -8.13 -9.42 -1.33
N ASP A 274 -8.99 -9.74 -0.37
CA ASP A 274 -10.31 -10.32 -0.52
C ASP A 274 -11.44 -9.27 -0.44
N GLY A 275 -12.66 -9.74 -0.51
CA GLY A 275 -13.88 -8.98 -0.30
C GLY A 275 -14.83 -9.07 -1.48
N ASP A 276 -16.12 -8.89 -1.18
CA ASP A 276 -17.19 -9.03 -2.14
C ASP A 276 -17.30 -7.81 -3.06
N VAL A 277 -17.22 -8.04 -4.35
CA VAL A 277 -17.65 -7.06 -5.36
C VAL A 277 -19.14 -7.24 -5.61
N ARG A 278 -19.90 -6.16 -5.46
CA ARG A 278 -21.35 -6.18 -5.66
C ARG A 278 -21.72 -5.31 -6.86
N LEU A 279 -22.67 -5.80 -7.63
CA LEU A 279 -23.21 -5.12 -8.80
C LEU A 279 -24.70 -4.83 -8.59
N PHE A 280 -25.11 -3.62 -8.95
CA PHE A 280 -26.51 -3.23 -9.09
C PHE A 280 -26.73 -2.75 -10.53
N GLY A 281 -27.45 -3.52 -11.33
CA GLY A 281 -27.76 -3.18 -12.72
C GLY A 281 -28.99 -2.28 -12.84
N LEU A 282 -29.11 -1.59 -13.95
CA LEU A 282 -30.29 -0.79 -14.25
C LEU A 282 -31.53 -1.70 -14.29
N GLY A 283 -32.49 -1.45 -13.40
CA GLY A 283 -33.70 -2.28 -13.22
C GLY A 283 -33.60 -3.37 -12.16
N ASP A 284 -32.43 -3.59 -11.58
CA ASP A 284 -32.29 -4.49 -10.43
C ASP A 284 -33.02 -3.92 -9.19
N THR A 285 -33.48 -4.79 -8.30
CA THR A 285 -34.11 -4.40 -7.04
C THR A 285 -33.21 -4.65 -5.83
N GLN A 286 -32.08 -5.31 -6.03
CA GLN A 286 -31.10 -5.62 -5.00
C GLN A 286 -29.70 -5.79 -5.58
N TRP A 287 -28.71 -5.57 -4.74
CA TRP A 287 -27.31 -5.85 -5.07
C TRP A 287 -27.08 -7.35 -5.22
N ARG A 288 -26.28 -7.76 -6.19
CA ARG A 288 -25.80 -9.13 -6.34
C ARG A 288 -24.29 -9.18 -6.20
N THR A 289 -23.78 -10.15 -5.45
CA THR A 289 -22.34 -10.41 -5.35
C THR A 289 -21.85 -11.09 -6.64
N LEU A 290 -20.75 -10.62 -7.18
CA LEU A 290 -20.07 -11.23 -8.32
C LEU A 290 -19.19 -12.40 -7.84
N PRO A 291 -19.08 -13.47 -8.62
CA PRO A 291 -18.13 -14.54 -8.34
C PRO A 291 -16.69 -13.97 -8.43
N PRO A 292 -15.78 -14.37 -7.53
CA PRO A 292 -14.39 -13.96 -7.59
C PRO A 292 -13.76 -14.31 -8.95
N SER A 293 -13.04 -13.35 -9.53
CA SER A 293 -12.19 -13.58 -10.70
C SER A 293 -10.77 -13.98 -10.27
N ALA A 294 -9.87 -14.14 -11.22
CA ALA A 294 -8.46 -14.36 -10.92
C ALA A 294 -7.89 -13.21 -10.08
N GLY A 295 -7.06 -13.55 -9.11
CA GLY A 295 -6.42 -12.64 -8.17
C GLY A 295 -5.79 -13.45 -7.04
N TYR A 296 -5.10 -12.77 -6.13
CA TYR A 296 -4.51 -13.38 -4.95
C TYR A 296 -5.44 -13.21 -3.74
N VAL A 297 -5.39 -14.17 -2.81
CA VAL A 297 -6.18 -14.17 -1.57
C VAL A 297 -5.23 -14.10 -0.37
#